data_d8bc8e0216e79504a37422b4aad43b0f
#
_entry.id   d8bc8e0216e79504a37422b4aad43b0f
#
_cell.length_a   1.000
_cell.length_b   1.000
_cell.length_c   1.000
_cell.angle_alpha   90.00
_cell.angle_beta   90.00
_cell.angle_gamma   90.00
#
_symmetry.space_group_name_H-M   'P 1'
#
loop_
_entity.id
_entity.type
_entity.pdbx_description
1 polymer ?
#
loop_
_entity_poly.entity_id
_entity_poly.type
_entity_poly.pdbx_seq_one_letter_code
_entity_poly.pdbx_strand_id
1 'polypeptide(L)'
;MKSILLIGLGRFGRHIAMHLNELNHQVMAVDHVEERVDAVLPYVTNAQIGDSTNAAFLESLGIRNYDVCIVAIGNDFQSSLETTSLLKELSAKLVVSRAA
;
A
#
# COMPACT_ATOMS: atom_id res chain seq x y z
N MET A 1 -5.84 -17.06 2.17
CA MET A 1 -4.76 -16.07 2.30
C MET A 1 -4.67 -15.25 1.02
N LYS A 2 -4.61 -13.94 1.15
CA LYS A 2 -4.49 -13.06 0.01
C LYS A 2 -3.16 -12.34 0.00
N SER A 3 -2.74 -11.90 -1.18
CA SER A 3 -1.54 -11.07 -1.35
C SER A 3 -2.00 -9.63 -1.51
N ILE A 4 -1.60 -8.76 -0.61
CA ILE A 4 -2.10 -7.40 -0.51
C ILE A 4 -0.96 -6.39 -0.56
N LEU A 5 -1.13 -5.38 -1.41
CA LEU A 5 -0.23 -4.23 -1.43
C LEU A 5 -0.92 -3.10 -0.65
N LEU A 6 -0.28 -2.65 0.41
CA LEU A 6 -0.80 -1.59 1.27
C LEU A 6 0.07 -0.35 1.11
N ILE A 7 -0.51 0.72 0.60
CA ILE A 7 0.18 1.98 0.35
C ILE A 7 -0.33 3.05 1.30
N GLY A 8 0.57 3.63 2.06
CA GLY A 8 0.24 4.62 3.08
C GLY A 8 0.19 3.99 4.46
N LEU A 9 1.13 4.38 5.32
CA LEU A 9 1.33 3.75 6.62
C LEU A 9 1.23 4.75 7.78
N GLY A 10 0.37 5.76 7.60
CA GLY A 10 -0.03 6.62 8.70
C GLY A 10 -0.88 5.84 9.69
N ARG A 11 -1.59 6.53 10.57
CA ARG A 11 -2.38 5.85 11.61
C ARG A 11 -3.34 4.81 11.03
N PHE A 12 -4.08 5.17 10.00
CA PHE A 12 -5.07 4.29 9.40
C PHE A 12 -4.41 3.09 8.71
N GLY A 13 -3.39 3.34 7.89
CA GLY A 13 -2.68 2.27 7.19
C GLY A 13 -2.00 1.29 8.14
N ARG A 14 -1.45 1.81 9.23
CA ARG A 14 -0.82 0.96 10.25
C ARG A 14 -1.85 0.04 10.91
N HIS A 15 -3.04 0.54 11.22
CA HIS A 15 -4.12 -0.30 11.77
C HIS A 15 -4.55 -1.37 10.79
N ILE A 16 -4.62 -1.04 9.50
CA ILE A 16 -4.92 -2.02 8.46
C ILE A 16 -3.86 -3.11 8.44
N ALA A 17 -2.58 -2.74 8.49
CA ALA A 17 -1.48 -3.72 8.50
C ALA A 17 -1.61 -4.70 9.66
N MET A 18 -1.89 -4.19 10.85
CA MET A 18 -2.07 -5.02 12.03
C MET A 18 -3.25 -5.99 11.88
N HIS A 19 -4.35 -5.50 11.34
CA HIS A 19 -5.55 -6.30 11.14
C HIS A 19 -5.33 -7.41 10.12
N LEU A 20 -4.67 -7.07 9.00
CA LEU A 20 -4.37 -8.04 7.96
C LEU A 20 -3.42 -9.12 8.48
N ASN A 21 -2.49 -8.75 9.35
CA ASN A 21 -1.59 -9.71 9.98
C ASN A 21 -2.38 -10.72 10.83
N GLU A 22 -3.36 -10.24 11.60
CA GLU A 22 -4.22 -11.11 12.41
C GLU A 22 -4.99 -12.11 11.55
N LEU A 23 -5.33 -11.70 10.33
CA LEU A 23 -6.04 -12.54 9.37
C LEU A 23 -5.12 -13.41 8.51
N ASN A 24 -3.83 -13.37 8.79
CA ASN A 24 -2.81 -14.16 8.11
C ASN A 24 -2.68 -13.87 6.60
N HIS A 25 -2.92 -12.64 6.18
CA HIS A 25 -2.67 -12.23 4.81
C HIS A 25 -1.22 -11.84 4.61
N GLN A 26 -0.73 -12.00 3.38
CA GLN A 26 0.59 -11.50 3.01
C GLN A 26 0.48 -10.05 2.60
N VAL A 27 1.28 -9.20 3.20
CA VAL A 27 1.23 -7.76 2.98
C VAL A 27 2.59 -7.22 2.57
N MET A 28 2.60 -6.49 1.44
CA MET A 28 3.71 -5.62 1.06
C MET A 28 3.28 -4.21 1.45
N ALA A 29 4.00 -3.60 2.37
CA ALA A 29 3.69 -2.26 2.87
C ALA A 29 4.63 -1.22 2.24
N VAL A 30 4.07 -0.07 1.88
CA VAL A 30 4.82 1.00 1.20
C VAL A 30 4.47 2.34 1.81
N ASP A 31 5.50 3.13 2.11
CA ASP A 31 5.35 4.53 2.49
C ASP A 31 6.63 5.26 2.10
N HIS A 32 6.56 6.56 1.91
CA HIS A 32 7.75 7.34 1.60
C HIS A 32 8.51 7.80 2.86
N VAL A 33 7.93 7.58 4.03
CA VAL A 33 8.55 7.93 5.32
C VAL A 33 9.11 6.69 5.98
N GLU A 34 10.42 6.63 6.16
CA GLU A 34 11.12 5.46 6.70
C GLU A 34 10.57 5.01 8.06
N GLU A 35 10.33 5.96 8.96
CA GLU A 35 9.84 5.64 10.31
C GLU A 35 8.48 4.94 10.28
N ARG A 36 7.64 5.28 9.31
CA ARG A 36 6.34 4.63 9.15
C ARG A 36 6.50 3.21 8.64
N VAL A 37 7.45 2.98 7.75
CA VAL A 37 7.77 1.64 7.26
C VAL A 37 8.29 0.79 8.41
N ASP A 38 9.23 1.32 9.19
CA ASP A 38 9.81 0.59 10.32
C ASP A 38 8.74 0.19 11.34
N ALA A 39 7.76 1.05 11.56
CA ALA A 39 6.71 0.81 12.56
C ALA A 39 5.82 -0.39 12.20
N VAL A 40 5.71 -0.76 10.93
CA VAL A 40 4.84 -1.89 10.53
C VAL A 40 5.60 -3.17 10.23
N LEU A 41 6.94 -3.15 10.25
CA LEU A 41 7.74 -4.34 9.94
C LEU A 41 7.29 -5.60 10.69
N PRO A 42 6.92 -5.54 11.99
CA PRO A 42 6.46 -6.75 12.69
C PRO A 42 5.15 -7.33 12.16
N TYR A 43 4.41 -6.57 11.37
CA TYR A 43 3.05 -6.97 10.96
C TYR A 43 2.93 -7.29 9.48
N VAL A 44 4.01 -7.15 8.71
CA VAL A 44 3.95 -7.33 7.26
C VAL A 44 4.96 -8.35 6.78
N THR A 45 4.73 -8.88 5.58
CA THR A 45 5.64 -9.84 4.98
C THR A 45 6.87 -9.14 4.40
N ASN A 46 6.64 -8.01 3.75
CA ASN A 46 7.68 -7.17 3.17
C ASN A 46 7.29 -5.71 3.28
N ALA A 47 8.28 -4.82 3.24
CA ALA A 47 8.03 -3.39 3.22
C ALA A 47 9.08 -2.68 2.39
N GLN A 48 8.69 -1.59 1.73
CA GLN A 48 9.61 -0.76 0.97
C GLN A 48 9.33 0.72 1.21
N ILE A 49 10.40 1.51 1.16
CA ILE A 49 10.33 2.96 1.21
C ILE A 49 10.30 3.45 -0.23
N GLY A 50 9.30 4.23 -0.57
CA GLY A 50 9.21 4.78 -1.92
C GLY A 50 8.01 5.67 -2.10
N ASP A 51 8.00 6.37 -3.23
CA ASP A 51 6.94 7.32 -3.59
C ASP A 51 5.93 6.64 -4.51
N SER A 52 4.74 6.43 -4.01
CA SER A 52 3.68 5.75 -4.78
C SER A 52 3.11 6.59 -5.93
N THR A 53 3.49 7.85 -6.04
CA THR A 53 3.11 8.69 -7.19
C THR A 53 4.11 8.56 -8.33
N ASN A 54 5.15 7.76 -8.15
CA ASN A 54 6.16 7.48 -9.16
C ASN A 54 5.82 6.17 -9.87
N ALA A 55 5.51 6.25 -11.18
CA ALA A 55 5.09 5.08 -11.94
C ALA A 55 6.15 3.98 -11.99
N ALA A 56 7.42 4.35 -12.16
CA ALA A 56 8.50 3.37 -12.23
C ALA A 56 8.64 2.60 -10.91
N PHE A 57 8.47 3.28 -9.78
CA PHE A 57 8.49 2.63 -8.49
C PHE A 57 7.36 1.61 -8.36
N LEU A 58 6.14 2.01 -8.70
CA LEU A 58 5.00 1.10 -8.64
C LEU A 58 5.18 -0.10 -9.56
N GLU A 59 5.67 0.12 -10.78
CA GLU A 59 5.94 -0.98 -11.70
C GLU A 59 6.91 -2.00 -11.10
N SER A 60 7.91 -1.52 -10.36
CA SER A 60 8.92 -2.39 -9.76
C SER A 60 8.35 -3.32 -8.70
N LEU A 61 7.17 -3.00 -8.16
CA LEU A 61 6.53 -3.81 -7.13
C LEU A 61 5.76 -5.01 -7.70
N GLY A 62 5.53 -5.06 -9.00
CA GLY A 62 4.75 -6.13 -9.61
C GLY A 62 3.27 -6.04 -9.28
N ILE A 63 2.64 -4.93 -9.64
CA ILE A 63 1.26 -4.59 -9.25
C ILE A 63 0.26 -5.71 -9.53
N ARG A 64 0.42 -6.40 -10.66
CA ARG A 64 -0.53 -7.44 -11.08
C ARG A 64 -0.44 -8.71 -10.24
N ASN A 65 0.58 -8.83 -9.41
CA ASN A 65 0.76 -10.01 -8.55
C ASN A 65 -0.06 -9.95 -7.26
N TYR A 66 -0.63 -8.80 -6.95
CA TYR A 66 -1.41 -8.62 -5.72
C TYR A 66 -2.89 -8.81 -5.99
N ASP A 67 -3.56 -9.50 -5.07
CA ASP A 67 -5.01 -9.68 -5.15
C ASP A 67 -5.74 -8.37 -4.92
N VAL A 68 -5.22 -7.56 -4.00
CA VAL A 68 -5.81 -6.26 -3.63
C VAL A 68 -4.71 -5.24 -3.42
N CYS A 69 -4.93 -4.04 -3.93
CA CYS A 69 -4.09 -2.88 -3.62
C CYS A 69 -4.93 -1.91 -2.79
N ILE A 70 -4.48 -1.60 -1.59
CA ILE A 70 -5.18 -0.70 -0.67
C ILE A 70 -4.42 0.61 -0.60
N VAL A 71 -5.09 1.72 -0.92
CA VAL A 71 -4.53 3.06 -0.82
C VAL A 71 -5.07 3.72 0.44
N ALA A 72 -4.21 3.84 1.44
CA ALA A 72 -4.56 4.35 2.77
C ALA A 72 -3.84 5.68 3.08
N ILE A 73 -3.64 6.50 2.07
CA ILE A 73 -3.01 7.82 2.22
C ILE A 73 -4.09 8.76 2.76
N GLY A 74 -3.97 9.16 4.02
CA GLY A 74 -5.04 9.85 4.71
C GLY A 74 -5.01 11.37 4.66
N ASN A 75 -3.84 11.97 4.48
CA ASN A 75 -3.67 13.42 4.62
C ASN A 75 -3.23 14.12 3.34
N ASP A 76 -3.19 13.43 2.22
CA ASP A 76 -2.79 14.01 0.94
C ASP A 76 -3.68 13.43 -0.16
N PHE A 77 -4.77 14.15 -0.42
CA PHE A 77 -5.76 13.72 -1.42
C PHE A 77 -5.16 13.61 -2.81
N GLN A 78 -4.28 14.55 -3.18
CA GLN A 78 -3.62 14.55 -4.48
C GLN A 78 -2.80 13.27 -4.68
N SER A 79 -1.96 12.93 -3.70
CA SER A 79 -1.14 11.72 -3.78
C SER A 79 -2.00 10.46 -3.80
N SER A 80 -3.08 10.44 -3.03
CA SER A 80 -4.02 9.31 -3.02
C SER A 80 -4.65 9.12 -4.39
N LEU A 81 -5.08 10.21 -5.02
CA LEU A 81 -5.72 10.18 -6.33
C LEU A 81 -4.73 9.72 -7.41
N GLU A 82 -3.52 10.28 -7.42
CA GLU A 82 -2.49 9.90 -8.37
C GLU A 82 -2.09 8.43 -8.23
N THR A 83 -1.90 7.98 -7.01
CA THR A 83 -1.55 6.57 -6.74
C THR A 83 -2.65 5.65 -7.23
N THR A 84 -3.90 5.96 -6.92
CA THR A 84 -5.03 5.15 -7.35
C THR A 84 -5.11 5.06 -8.87
N SER A 85 -4.92 6.19 -9.55
CA SER A 85 -4.93 6.25 -11.01
C SER A 85 -3.82 5.40 -11.61
N LEU A 86 -2.60 5.50 -11.08
CA LEU A 86 -1.47 4.71 -11.56
C LEU A 86 -1.68 3.21 -11.37
N LEU A 87 -2.23 2.81 -10.22
CA LEU A 87 -2.51 1.40 -9.97
C LEU A 87 -3.47 0.83 -11.01
N LYS A 88 -4.49 1.61 -11.38
CA LYS A 88 -5.44 1.19 -12.41
C LYS A 88 -4.78 1.11 -13.78
N GLU A 89 -3.93 2.06 -14.11
CA GLU A 89 -3.16 2.04 -15.36
C GLU A 89 -2.23 0.82 -15.43
N LEU A 90 -1.68 0.41 -14.30
CA LEU A 90 -0.80 -0.75 -14.22
C LEU A 90 -1.56 -2.07 -14.09
N SER A 91 -2.86 -2.04 -14.28
CA SER A 91 -3.74 -3.21 -14.31
C SER A 91 -3.86 -3.94 -12.97
N ALA A 92 -3.92 -3.19 -11.87
CA ALA A 92 -4.21 -3.77 -10.57
C ALA A 92 -5.54 -4.52 -10.62
N LYS A 93 -5.58 -5.70 -10.01
CA LYS A 93 -6.78 -6.53 -10.03
C LYS A 93 -7.95 -5.90 -9.27
N LEU A 94 -7.66 -5.30 -8.13
CA LEU A 94 -8.64 -4.62 -7.31
C LEU A 94 -7.95 -3.50 -6.54
N VAL A 95 -8.51 -2.30 -6.61
CA VAL A 95 -7.99 -1.15 -5.86
C VAL A 95 -9.06 -0.68 -4.89
N VAL A 96 -8.69 -0.63 -3.61
CA VAL A 96 -9.54 -0.07 -2.56
C VAL A 96 -8.86 1.20 -2.08
N SER A 97 -9.55 2.32 -2.19
CA SER A 97 -9.00 3.61 -1.82
C SER A 97 -9.90 4.27 -0.79
N ARG A 98 -9.28 4.79 0.28
CA ARG A 98 -10.01 5.53 1.28
C ARG A 98 -10.38 6.91 0.76
N ALA A 99 -11.64 7.28 0.85
CA ALA A 99 -12.09 8.63 0.55
C ALA A 99 -11.63 9.55 1.68
N ALA A 100 -11.12 10.71 1.29
CA ALA A 100 -10.64 11.69 2.26
C ALA A 100 -11.82 12.31 3.02
#